data_a67ac87243261bf10c6064fb602a7b9c
#
_entry.id   a67ac87243261bf10c6064fb602a7b9c
#
_cell.length_a   1.000
_cell.length_b   1.000
_cell.length_c   1.000
_cell.angle_alpha   90.00
_cell.angle_beta   90.00
_cell.angle_gamma   90.00
#
_symmetry.space_group_name_H-M   'P 1'
#
loop_
_entity.id
_entity.type
_entity.pdbx_description
1 polymer ?
#
loop_
_entity_poly.entity_id
_entity_poly.type
_entity_poly.pdbx_seq_one_letter_code
_entity_poly.pdbx_strand_id
1 'polypeptide(L)'
;HMASAAGGRMYVVETDRKKEKGIDRIMISENLKKYATEKFEGRRELLAPVMPVIEEKLKQCSEEEVVLMKFLYGTMPVRDAGEYGFNLFLSYVKHALMLREKVAWCKELPEDVFVNYVLYDRINSEDITDCRPFFYEQIMGRVAGMSLWEAILEINYWCAEHATYEATDSRTASPMTMYRSGKGRCGEESTFAVTAYRSVGIAARQVYTPRWAHCDDNHAWVEVFVDGEWHFLGACEPEEVLDTGWFSGPANRAILIHTRNFSDYVKESNEEYLGKEGALYYFNHTDFYGRTKLVKILVKDENGKPAAGAHIAVEILNMAEFFPAAVMIADADGEVQMTLGLGDIRVRAFDGIRRAEAMMRIEEEDSLELVLREEA
;
A
#
# COMPACT_ATOMS: atom_id res chain seq x y z
N HIS A 1 -26.05 5.08 2.24
CA HIS A 1 -26.92 4.26 1.43
C HIS A 1 -26.17 3.01 0.99
N MET A 2 -26.70 1.89 1.27
CA MET A 2 -26.28 0.49 1.27
C MET A 2 -25.16 0.13 0.30
N ALA A 3 -24.03 -0.31 0.86
CA ALA A 3 -22.99 -1.02 0.15
C ALA A 3 -23.34 -2.53 0.16
N SER A 4 -23.36 -3.13 -1.02
CA SER A 4 -23.52 -4.57 -1.20
C SER A 4 -22.18 -5.26 -0.95
N ALA A 5 -22.17 -6.22 -0.03
CA ALA A 5 -20.98 -6.94 0.38
C ALA A 5 -20.73 -8.16 -0.50
N ALA A 6 -19.60 -8.19 -1.18
CA ALA A 6 -18.98 -9.46 -1.59
C ALA A 6 -18.21 -10.03 -0.40
N GLY A 7 -18.50 -11.30 -0.04
CA GLY A 7 -18.19 -11.91 1.23
C GLY A 7 -16.71 -12.00 1.64
N GLY A 8 -16.24 -10.99 2.32
CA GLY A 8 -15.08 -11.05 3.18
C GLY A 8 -15.50 -10.59 4.58
N ARG A 9 -15.31 -11.40 5.59
CA ARG A 9 -15.62 -11.01 6.97
C ARG A 9 -14.74 -9.85 7.39
N MET A 10 -15.36 -8.69 7.57
CA MET A 10 -14.76 -7.50 8.14
C MET A 10 -14.69 -7.65 9.67
N TYR A 11 -13.55 -7.39 10.28
CA TYR A 11 -13.41 -7.39 11.74
C TYR A 11 -13.74 -5.99 12.27
N VAL A 12 -14.80 -5.90 13.10
CA VAL A 12 -15.18 -4.65 13.78
C VAL A 12 -14.38 -4.51 15.07
N VAL A 13 -13.73 -3.40 15.26
CA VAL A 13 -12.97 -3.09 16.48
C VAL A 13 -13.83 -2.23 17.40
N GLU A 14 -14.28 -2.79 18.52
CA GLU A 14 -14.87 -2.02 19.62
C GLU A 14 -13.77 -1.36 20.48
N THR A 15 -13.98 -0.10 20.80
CA THR A 15 -13.06 0.69 21.65
C THR A 15 -13.40 0.53 23.12
N ASP A 16 -12.60 -0.25 23.86
CA ASP A 16 -12.62 -0.23 25.32
C ASP A 16 -11.56 0.74 25.85
N ARG A 17 -12.01 1.87 26.43
CA ARG A 17 -11.16 2.78 27.19
C ARG A 17 -11.24 2.42 28.67
N LYS A 18 -10.26 1.72 29.21
CA LYS A 18 -10.00 1.69 30.66
C LYS A 18 -8.70 2.43 30.97
N LYS A 19 -8.81 3.55 31.71
CA LYS A 19 -7.68 4.24 32.29
C LYS A 19 -7.26 3.52 33.57
N GLU A 20 -6.10 2.89 33.59
CA GLU A 20 -5.37 2.55 34.80
C GLU A 20 -4.03 3.28 34.85
N LYS A 21 -3.75 3.91 36.01
CA LYS A 21 -2.49 4.58 36.31
C LYS A 21 -1.41 3.54 36.58
N GLY A 22 -0.42 3.45 35.72
CA GLY A 22 0.78 2.63 35.93
C GLY A 22 1.46 2.36 34.57
N ILE A 23 2.65 2.96 34.36
CA ILE A 23 3.58 2.75 33.24
C ILE A 23 2.84 2.45 31.93
N ASP A 24 2.76 3.43 31.03
CA ASP A 24 2.14 3.29 29.69
C ASP A 24 2.84 2.15 28.91
N ARG A 25 2.35 0.92 29.13
CA ARG A 25 2.76 -0.23 28.36
C ARG A 25 2.12 -0.10 26.98
N ILE A 26 2.89 -0.27 25.92
CA ILE A 26 2.37 -0.35 24.57
C ILE A 26 1.40 -1.51 24.55
N MET A 27 0.09 -1.21 24.49
CA MET A 27 -0.92 -2.27 24.47
C MET A 27 -1.23 -2.62 23.01
N ILE A 28 -0.79 -3.81 22.60
CA ILE A 28 -1.24 -4.43 21.36
C ILE A 28 -2.64 -5.01 21.62
N SER A 29 -3.59 -4.68 20.74
CA SER A 29 -4.97 -5.12 20.89
C SER A 29 -5.11 -6.65 20.73
N GLU A 30 -6.13 -7.22 21.34
CA GLU A 30 -6.47 -8.64 21.16
C GLU A 30 -6.84 -8.94 19.69
N ASN A 31 -7.38 -7.97 18.97
CA ASN A 31 -7.68 -8.11 17.54
C ASN A 31 -6.41 -8.30 16.72
N LEU A 32 -5.38 -7.49 16.95
CA LEU A 32 -4.10 -7.64 16.25
C LEU A 32 -3.42 -8.96 16.63
N LYS A 33 -3.43 -9.35 17.91
CA LYS A 33 -2.89 -10.66 18.35
C LYS A 33 -3.56 -11.82 17.63
N LYS A 34 -4.89 -11.80 17.55
CA LYS A 34 -5.68 -12.82 16.86
C LYS A 34 -5.34 -12.84 15.37
N TYR A 35 -5.42 -11.69 14.70
CA TYR A 35 -5.11 -11.55 13.29
C TYR A 35 -3.70 -12.07 12.96
N ALA A 36 -2.68 -11.58 13.68
CA ALA A 36 -1.29 -11.97 13.45
C ALA A 36 -1.07 -13.47 13.64
N THR A 37 -1.70 -14.06 14.66
CA THR A 37 -1.61 -15.50 14.92
C THR A 37 -2.31 -16.31 13.82
N GLU A 38 -3.51 -15.94 13.40
CA GLU A 38 -4.25 -16.65 12.34
C GLU A 38 -3.49 -16.58 11.00
N LYS A 39 -2.94 -15.42 10.63
CA LYS A 39 -2.15 -15.27 9.39
C LYS A 39 -0.86 -16.08 9.44
N PHE A 40 -0.15 -16.06 10.57
CA PHE A 40 1.09 -16.82 10.75
C PHE A 40 0.83 -18.35 10.69
N GLU A 41 -0.16 -18.86 11.42
CA GLU A 41 -0.51 -20.27 11.41
C GLU A 41 -1.04 -20.71 10.03
N GLY A 42 -1.82 -19.87 9.36
CA GLY A 42 -2.30 -20.14 8.00
C GLY A 42 -1.20 -20.28 6.94
N ARG A 43 0.03 -19.84 7.26
CA ARG A 43 1.20 -19.96 6.37
C ARG A 43 2.19 -21.04 6.78
N ARG A 44 1.88 -21.83 7.79
CA ARG A 44 2.80 -22.82 8.37
C ARG A 44 3.39 -23.78 7.33
N GLU A 45 2.58 -24.31 6.44
CA GLU A 45 3.06 -25.18 5.36
C GLU A 45 3.93 -24.44 4.36
N LEU A 46 3.56 -23.22 3.99
CA LEU A 46 4.30 -22.40 3.04
C LEU A 46 5.67 -21.98 3.57
N LEU A 47 5.77 -21.75 4.88
CA LEU A 47 6.99 -21.36 5.60
C LEU A 47 7.72 -22.56 6.22
N ALA A 48 7.33 -23.80 5.94
CA ALA A 48 7.88 -25.00 6.55
C ALA A 48 9.41 -25.07 6.60
N PRO A 49 10.16 -24.66 5.56
CA PRO A 49 11.62 -24.70 5.60
C PRO A 49 12.26 -23.79 6.66
N VAL A 50 11.62 -22.67 6.99
CA VAL A 50 12.14 -21.65 7.93
C VAL A 50 11.40 -21.64 9.27
N MET A 51 10.24 -22.28 9.35
CA MET A 51 9.36 -22.28 10.53
C MET A 51 10.06 -22.71 11.82
N PRO A 52 10.85 -23.81 11.86
CA PRO A 52 11.52 -24.21 13.10
C PRO A 52 12.47 -23.16 13.66
N VAL A 53 13.17 -22.43 12.79
CA VAL A 53 14.08 -21.35 13.19
C VAL A 53 13.29 -20.15 13.72
N ILE A 54 12.19 -19.81 13.07
CA ILE A 54 11.31 -18.72 13.50
C ILE A 54 10.75 -19.03 14.89
N GLU A 55 10.16 -20.21 15.09
CA GLU A 55 9.54 -20.59 16.35
C GLU A 55 10.56 -20.62 17.51
N GLU A 56 11.78 -21.11 17.27
CA GLU A 56 12.82 -21.13 18.32
C GLU A 56 13.23 -19.71 18.71
N LYS A 57 13.37 -18.80 17.75
CA LYS A 57 13.75 -17.42 18.04
C LYS A 57 12.61 -16.61 18.68
N LEU A 58 11.36 -16.88 18.33
CA LEU A 58 10.20 -16.24 18.98
C LEU A 58 10.14 -16.49 20.49
N LYS A 59 10.66 -17.62 20.99
CA LYS A 59 10.73 -17.91 22.43
C LYS A 59 11.60 -16.92 23.22
N GLN A 60 12.46 -16.18 22.54
CA GLN A 60 13.38 -15.21 23.14
C GLN A 60 12.84 -13.76 23.06
N CYS A 61 11.68 -13.58 22.43
CA CYS A 61 11.06 -12.28 22.20
C CYS A 61 10.05 -11.93 23.30
N SER A 62 9.81 -10.63 23.50
CA SER A 62 8.69 -10.16 24.35
C SER A 62 7.34 -10.52 23.74
N GLU A 63 6.26 -10.39 24.51
CA GLU A 63 4.92 -10.67 24.01
C GLU A 63 4.56 -9.78 22.82
N GLU A 64 4.86 -8.49 22.89
CA GLU A 64 4.64 -7.53 21.81
C GLU A 64 5.49 -7.85 20.57
N GLU A 65 6.76 -8.18 20.76
CA GLU A 65 7.65 -8.59 19.67
C GLU A 65 7.12 -9.85 18.97
N VAL A 66 6.64 -10.83 19.72
CA VAL A 66 6.04 -12.06 19.14
C VAL A 66 4.85 -11.74 18.25
N VAL A 67 3.95 -10.88 18.71
CA VAL A 67 2.76 -10.50 17.92
C VAL A 67 3.17 -9.81 16.62
N LEU A 68 4.06 -8.82 16.70
CA LEU A 68 4.48 -8.06 15.52
C LEU A 68 5.34 -8.90 14.56
N MET A 69 6.17 -9.81 15.07
CA MET A 69 6.90 -10.77 14.23
C MET A 69 5.95 -11.73 13.52
N LYS A 70 4.93 -12.25 14.20
CA LYS A 70 3.89 -13.07 13.58
C LYS A 70 3.09 -12.29 12.53
N PHE A 71 2.81 -11.00 12.78
CA PHE A 71 2.17 -10.12 11.80
C PHE A 71 3.03 -10.03 10.53
N LEU A 72 4.32 -9.74 10.64
CA LEU A 72 5.22 -9.66 9.49
C LEU A 72 5.32 -10.99 8.74
N TYR A 73 5.66 -12.10 9.41
CA TYR A 73 5.76 -13.42 8.75
C TYR A 73 4.42 -13.91 8.18
N GLY A 74 3.30 -13.52 8.80
CA GLY A 74 1.96 -13.85 8.34
C GLY A 74 1.53 -13.10 7.08
N THR A 75 2.20 -12.01 6.73
CA THR A 75 1.77 -11.10 5.65
C THR A 75 2.84 -10.84 4.59
N MET A 76 4.13 -10.94 4.91
CA MET A 76 5.23 -10.65 3.99
C MET A 76 5.23 -11.54 2.74
N PRO A 77 5.83 -11.09 1.62
CA PRO A 77 6.14 -11.98 0.50
C PRO A 77 6.92 -13.23 1.00
N VAL A 78 6.55 -14.41 0.50
CA VAL A 78 7.21 -15.67 0.91
C VAL A 78 8.71 -15.65 0.67
N ARG A 79 9.11 -15.02 -0.42
CA ARG A 79 10.52 -14.81 -0.77
C ARG A 79 11.28 -14.11 0.38
N ASP A 80 10.70 -13.10 0.99
CA ASP A 80 11.35 -12.34 2.06
C ASP A 80 11.63 -13.21 3.30
N ALA A 81 10.69 -14.09 3.64
CA ALA A 81 10.90 -15.05 4.75
C ALA A 81 12.05 -16.04 4.50
N GLY A 82 12.36 -16.33 3.24
CA GLY A 82 13.46 -17.22 2.85
C GLY A 82 14.80 -16.52 2.63
N GLU A 83 14.78 -15.27 2.16
CA GLU A 83 15.98 -14.50 1.80
C GLU A 83 16.57 -13.73 2.99
N TYR A 84 15.74 -13.26 3.93
CA TYR A 84 16.19 -12.43 5.04
C TYR A 84 16.14 -13.17 6.37
N GLY A 85 17.13 -12.89 7.21
CA GLY A 85 17.21 -13.50 8.54
C GLY A 85 16.21 -12.90 9.53
N PHE A 86 15.76 -13.70 10.50
CA PHE A 86 14.86 -13.31 11.59
C PHE A 86 15.26 -11.99 12.29
N ASN A 87 16.55 -11.80 12.54
CA ASN A 87 17.05 -10.63 13.28
C ASN A 87 16.83 -9.32 12.52
N LEU A 88 16.78 -9.36 11.18
CA LEU A 88 16.45 -8.18 10.38
C LEU A 88 15.04 -7.70 10.68
N PHE A 89 14.06 -8.59 10.61
CA PHE A 89 12.66 -8.25 10.93
C PHE A 89 12.47 -7.87 12.40
N LEU A 90 13.19 -8.54 13.31
CA LEU A 90 13.18 -8.19 14.73
C LEU A 90 13.74 -6.78 14.97
N SER A 91 14.72 -6.32 14.20
CA SER A 91 15.22 -4.95 14.25
C SER A 91 14.11 -3.95 13.89
N TYR A 92 13.35 -4.19 12.83
CA TYR A 92 12.19 -3.38 12.46
C TYR A 92 11.12 -3.35 13.56
N VAL A 93 10.80 -4.50 14.14
CA VAL A 93 9.84 -4.60 15.25
C VAL A 93 10.30 -3.79 16.46
N LYS A 94 11.54 -3.99 16.90
CA LYS A 94 12.10 -3.25 18.05
C LYS A 94 12.15 -1.75 17.81
N HIS A 95 12.53 -1.35 16.60
CA HIS A 95 12.55 0.06 16.22
C HIS A 95 11.13 0.67 16.24
N ALA A 96 10.15 -0.01 15.67
CA ALA A 96 8.76 0.46 15.69
C ALA A 96 8.18 0.54 17.11
N LEU A 97 8.45 -0.44 17.97
CA LEU A 97 8.03 -0.40 19.38
C LEU A 97 8.69 0.77 20.13
N MET A 98 9.97 1.02 19.91
CA MET A 98 10.67 2.19 20.46
C MET A 98 10.02 3.50 20.02
N LEU A 99 9.68 3.63 18.73
CA LEU A 99 8.98 4.82 18.21
C LEU A 99 7.60 4.97 18.84
N ARG A 100 6.85 3.88 18.96
CA ARG A 100 5.51 3.87 19.58
C ARG A 100 5.57 4.30 21.06
N GLU A 101 6.65 3.95 21.77
CA GLU A 101 6.86 4.33 23.16
C GLU A 101 7.32 5.79 23.31
N LYS A 102 8.25 6.26 22.48
CA LYS A 102 9.01 7.50 22.73
C LYS A 102 8.59 8.69 21.88
N VAL A 103 7.99 8.47 20.72
CA VAL A 103 7.70 9.54 19.74
C VAL A 103 6.22 9.92 19.82
N ALA A 104 5.93 11.17 20.16
CA ALA A 104 4.57 11.65 20.44
C ALA A 104 3.60 11.38 19.30
N TRP A 105 3.93 11.73 18.06
CA TRP A 105 3.05 11.50 16.91
C TRP A 105 2.87 10.01 16.57
N CYS A 106 3.83 9.14 16.93
CA CYS A 106 3.69 7.70 16.73
C CYS A 106 2.77 7.05 17.77
N LYS A 107 2.76 7.57 19.00
CA LYS A 107 1.87 7.10 20.09
C LYS A 107 0.40 7.23 19.74
N GLU A 108 0.03 8.31 19.08
CA GLU A 108 -1.36 8.66 18.76
C GLU A 108 -1.91 7.93 17.50
N LEU A 109 -1.06 7.21 16.74
CA LEU A 109 -1.49 6.53 15.53
C LEU A 109 -2.50 5.41 15.82
N PRO A 110 -3.56 5.26 15.02
CA PRO A 110 -4.37 4.03 15.01
C PRO A 110 -3.50 2.80 14.80
N GLU A 111 -3.88 1.68 15.40
CA GLU A 111 -3.05 0.46 15.38
C GLU A 111 -2.82 -0.08 13.97
N ASP A 112 -3.86 -0.08 13.14
CA ASP A 112 -3.76 -0.50 11.74
C ASP A 112 -2.83 0.41 10.92
N VAL A 113 -2.88 1.72 11.16
CA VAL A 113 -1.96 2.68 10.53
C VAL A 113 -0.52 2.44 11.00
N PHE A 114 -0.34 2.19 12.29
CA PHE A 114 0.98 1.90 12.85
C PHE A 114 1.61 0.64 12.25
N VAL A 115 0.89 -0.49 12.19
CA VAL A 115 1.48 -1.74 11.71
C VAL A 115 1.71 -1.75 10.20
N ASN A 116 0.84 -1.11 9.41
CA ASN A 116 0.98 -1.08 7.97
C ASN A 116 1.96 0.00 7.47
N TYR A 117 2.06 1.14 8.16
CA TYR A 117 2.70 2.33 7.59
C TYR A 117 3.83 2.92 8.46
N VAL A 118 4.15 2.30 9.61
CA VAL A 118 5.35 2.56 10.41
C VAL A 118 6.17 1.30 10.58
N LEU A 119 5.57 0.22 11.12
CA LEU A 119 6.26 -1.04 11.36
C LEU A 119 6.75 -1.69 10.07
N TYR A 120 5.87 -1.80 9.07
CA TYR A 120 6.11 -2.67 7.92
C TYR A 120 7.43 -2.34 7.22
N ASP A 121 8.25 -3.35 7.00
CA ASP A 121 9.61 -3.23 6.48
C ASP A 121 9.66 -2.90 4.99
N ARG A 122 8.77 -3.52 4.19
CA ARG A 122 8.74 -3.40 2.74
C ARG A 122 7.78 -2.30 2.27
N ILE A 123 8.17 -1.59 1.22
CA ILE A 123 7.38 -0.52 0.59
C ILE A 123 7.05 -0.87 -0.85
N ASN A 124 8.04 -1.34 -1.60
CA ASN A 124 7.95 -1.71 -3.02
C ASN A 124 8.64 -3.08 -3.23
N SER A 125 9.48 -3.21 -4.23
CA SER A 125 10.28 -4.40 -4.54
C SER A 125 11.76 -4.26 -4.16
N GLU A 126 12.07 -3.26 -3.33
CA GLU A 126 13.42 -2.95 -2.86
C GLU A 126 14.05 -4.10 -2.07
N ASP A 127 15.39 -4.13 -2.06
CA ASP A 127 16.14 -4.96 -1.14
C ASP A 127 16.03 -4.41 0.29
N ILE A 128 15.70 -5.29 1.25
CA ILE A 128 15.46 -4.87 2.64
C ILE A 128 16.78 -4.88 3.39
N THR A 129 17.08 -3.76 4.02
CA THR A 129 18.29 -3.56 4.82
C THR A 129 17.92 -3.02 6.21
N ASP A 130 18.77 -3.23 7.19
CA ASP A 130 18.60 -2.70 8.56
C ASP A 130 18.92 -1.19 8.59
N CYS A 131 18.10 -0.38 7.95
CA CYS A 131 18.34 1.04 7.73
C CYS A 131 17.60 1.98 8.68
N ARG A 132 16.54 1.50 9.37
CA ARG A 132 15.67 2.35 10.20
C ARG A 132 16.42 3.06 11.32
N PRO A 133 17.30 2.41 12.09
CA PRO A 133 18.10 3.08 13.13
C PRO A 133 19.01 4.16 12.53
N PHE A 134 19.64 3.90 11.38
CA PHE A 134 20.50 4.86 10.72
C PHE A 134 19.73 6.12 10.29
N PHE A 135 18.58 5.97 9.62
CA PHE A 135 17.75 7.11 9.23
C PHE A 135 17.22 7.88 10.44
N TYR A 136 16.84 7.18 11.51
CA TYR A 136 16.42 7.81 12.76
C TYR A 136 17.50 8.73 13.32
N GLU A 137 18.74 8.26 13.40
CA GLU A 137 19.89 9.04 13.89
C GLU A 137 20.17 10.29 13.03
N GLN A 138 19.99 10.19 11.71
CA GLN A 138 20.20 11.31 10.78
C GLN A 138 19.09 12.36 10.88
N ILE A 139 17.84 11.96 11.15
CA ILE A 139 16.68 12.82 10.95
C ILE A 139 16.12 13.35 12.28
N MET A 140 16.08 12.53 13.34
CA MET A 140 15.33 12.87 14.55
C MET A 140 15.81 14.15 15.22
N GLY A 141 17.12 14.38 15.25
CA GLY A 141 17.69 15.62 15.77
C GLY A 141 17.31 16.87 14.97
N ARG A 142 17.13 16.73 13.67
CA ARG A 142 16.75 17.82 12.76
C ARG A 142 15.31 18.30 12.97
N VAL A 143 14.41 17.40 13.32
CA VAL A 143 12.98 17.70 13.54
C VAL A 143 12.60 17.87 15.01
N ALA A 144 13.58 17.86 15.90
CA ALA A 144 13.34 18.01 17.34
C ALA A 144 12.64 19.33 17.67
N GLY A 145 11.53 19.26 18.38
CA GLY A 145 10.71 20.42 18.77
C GLY A 145 9.76 20.95 17.69
N MET A 146 9.75 20.37 16.50
CA MET A 146 8.80 20.70 15.44
C MET A 146 7.43 20.03 15.70
N SER A 147 6.36 20.66 15.20
CA SER A 147 5.07 19.99 15.01
C SER A 147 5.18 18.89 13.98
N LEU A 148 4.20 17.98 13.91
CA LEU A 148 4.18 16.92 12.90
C LEU A 148 4.17 17.49 11.48
N TRP A 149 3.39 18.54 11.22
CA TRP A 149 3.34 19.23 9.93
C TRP A 149 4.71 19.78 9.51
N GLU A 150 5.38 20.49 10.41
CA GLU A 150 6.72 21.04 10.16
C GLU A 150 7.74 19.92 9.95
N ALA A 151 7.70 18.88 10.76
CA ALA A 151 8.60 17.74 10.63
C ALA A 151 8.45 17.02 9.29
N ILE A 152 7.22 16.84 8.79
CA ILE A 152 6.97 16.22 7.48
C ILE A 152 7.61 17.03 6.35
N LEU A 153 7.41 18.35 6.34
CA LEU A 153 8.00 19.21 5.31
C LEU A 153 9.53 19.21 5.41
N GLU A 154 10.07 19.33 6.62
CA GLU A 154 11.52 19.34 6.85
C GLU A 154 12.21 18.03 6.44
N ILE A 155 11.57 16.89 6.69
CA ILE A 155 12.08 15.58 6.24
C ILE A 155 12.14 15.49 4.71
N ASN A 156 11.18 16.08 4.00
CA ASN A 156 11.24 16.12 2.53
C ASN A 156 12.41 16.97 2.01
N TYR A 157 12.73 18.08 2.69
CA TYR A 157 13.97 18.84 2.40
C TYR A 157 15.20 17.97 2.67
N TRP A 158 15.25 17.25 3.78
CA TRP A 158 16.34 16.31 4.06
C TRP A 158 16.45 15.23 2.96
N CYS A 159 15.33 14.70 2.49
CA CYS A 159 15.32 13.74 1.37
C CYS A 159 15.91 14.36 0.10
N ALA A 160 15.52 15.59 -0.25
CA ALA A 160 16.02 16.29 -1.42
C ALA A 160 17.52 16.64 -1.35
N GLU A 161 18.06 16.83 -0.16
CA GLU A 161 19.50 17.01 0.05
C GLU A 161 20.31 15.75 -0.22
N HIS A 162 19.67 14.55 -0.12
CA HIS A 162 20.34 13.26 -0.23
C HIS A 162 20.00 12.47 -1.49
N ALA A 163 18.93 12.83 -2.19
CA ALA A 163 18.50 12.13 -3.40
C ALA A 163 17.86 13.07 -4.40
N THR A 164 18.12 12.82 -5.68
CA THR A 164 17.52 13.55 -6.80
C THR A 164 17.06 12.58 -7.88
N TYR A 165 16.12 13.02 -8.71
CA TYR A 165 15.61 12.21 -9.80
C TYR A 165 16.67 11.94 -10.86
N GLU A 166 16.82 10.68 -11.20
CA GLU A 166 17.53 10.21 -12.40
C GLU A 166 16.83 8.96 -12.93
N ALA A 167 16.57 8.92 -14.21
CA ALA A 167 15.98 7.73 -14.84
C ALA A 167 16.94 6.54 -14.70
N THR A 168 16.46 5.47 -14.09
CA THR A 168 17.19 4.22 -13.87
C THR A 168 16.50 3.07 -14.60
N ASP A 169 17.05 1.85 -14.46
CA ASP A 169 16.37 0.64 -14.92
C ASP A 169 15.09 0.32 -14.12
N SER A 170 14.46 -0.81 -14.40
CA SER A 170 13.21 -1.22 -13.74
C SER A 170 13.36 -1.70 -12.30
N ARG A 171 14.58 -1.84 -11.76
CA ARG A 171 14.82 -2.23 -10.36
C ARG A 171 14.40 -1.11 -9.41
N THR A 172 14.16 -1.46 -8.17
CA THR A 172 14.01 -0.51 -7.06
C THR A 172 15.19 -0.67 -6.11
N ALA A 173 16.07 0.31 -6.07
CA ALA A 173 17.22 0.32 -5.16
C ALA A 173 16.74 0.40 -3.70
N SER A 174 17.51 -0.23 -2.79
CA SER A 174 17.26 -0.08 -1.36
C SER A 174 17.41 1.38 -0.90
N PRO A 175 16.73 1.78 0.18
CA PRO A 175 16.90 3.13 0.74
C PRO A 175 18.36 3.48 1.07
N MET A 176 19.14 2.51 1.54
CA MET A 176 20.57 2.73 1.78
C MET A 176 21.38 2.93 0.48
N THR A 177 21.01 2.24 -0.58
CA THR A 177 21.62 2.46 -1.90
C THR A 177 21.26 3.86 -2.43
N MET A 178 20.00 4.28 -2.29
CA MET A 178 19.58 5.64 -2.63
C MET A 178 20.37 6.70 -1.86
N TYR A 179 20.49 6.54 -0.54
CA TYR A 179 21.28 7.46 0.29
C TYR A 179 22.74 7.58 -0.17
N ARG A 180 23.36 6.47 -0.56
CA ARG A 180 24.78 6.44 -0.99
C ARG A 180 24.98 6.94 -2.41
N SER A 181 24.05 6.65 -3.32
CA SER A 181 24.17 7.04 -4.74
C SER A 181 23.67 8.46 -5.01
N GLY A 182 22.74 8.94 -4.18
CA GLY A 182 22.15 10.27 -4.31
C GLY A 182 21.16 10.41 -5.46
N LYS A 183 20.73 9.32 -6.11
CA LYS A 183 19.88 9.38 -7.31
C LYS A 183 19.03 8.13 -7.51
N GLY A 184 17.87 8.31 -8.14
CA GLY A 184 16.95 7.26 -8.51
C GLY A 184 15.71 7.78 -9.24
N ARG A 185 14.91 6.86 -9.75
CA ARG A 185 13.60 7.17 -10.37
C ARG A 185 12.54 7.41 -9.28
N CYS A 186 11.36 7.89 -9.67
CA CYS A 186 10.26 8.22 -8.74
C CYS A 186 9.89 7.07 -7.79
N GLY A 187 9.91 5.82 -8.26
CA GLY A 187 9.66 4.65 -7.42
C GLY A 187 10.72 4.43 -6.33
N GLU A 188 11.96 4.79 -6.60
CA GLU A 188 13.08 4.72 -5.66
C GLU A 188 13.09 5.93 -4.71
N GLU A 189 12.84 7.13 -5.22
CA GLU A 189 12.70 8.35 -4.40
C GLU A 189 11.55 8.22 -3.39
N SER A 190 10.39 7.71 -3.83
CA SER A 190 9.25 7.51 -2.93
C SER A 190 9.50 6.40 -1.91
N THR A 191 10.17 5.30 -2.26
CA THR A 191 10.61 4.27 -1.32
C THR A 191 11.58 4.83 -0.28
N PHE A 192 12.52 5.67 -0.71
CA PHE A 192 13.47 6.36 0.16
C PHE A 192 12.77 7.31 1.14
N ALA A 193 11.89 8.18 0.63
CA ALA A 193 11.16 9.14 1.47
C ALA A 193 10.22 8.43 2.47
N VAL A 194 9.46 7.41 2.04
CA VAL A 194 8.63 6.61 2.95
C VAL A 194 9.47 5.97 4.05
N THR A 195 10.65 5.47 3.73
CA THR A 195 11.58 4.92 4.73
C THR A 195 12.04 5.98 5.72
N ALA A 196 12.39 7.18 5.25
CA ALA A 196 12.76 8.30 6.10
C ALA A 196 11.64 8.65 7.10
N TYR A 197 10.40 8.79 6.64
CA TYR A 197 9.23 9.05 7.49
C TYR A 197 8.99 7.95 8.50
N ARG A 198 8.92 6.70 8.04
CA ARG A 198 8.68 5.54 8.93
C ARG A 198 9.77 5.39 9.99
N SER A 199 11.01 5.77 9.67
CA SER A 199 12.16 5.67 10.60
C SER A 199 12.04 6.58 11.80
N VAL A 200 11.27 7.66 11.72
CA VAL A 200 11.00 8.58 12.82
C VAL A 200 9.56 8.50 13.35
N GLY A 201 8.83 7.45 12.98
CA GLY A 201 7.48 7.18 13.49
C GLY A 201 6.36 7.95 12.81
N ILE A 202 6.60 8.54 11.64
CA ILE A 202 5.57 9.16 10.81
C ILE A 202 5.03 8.08 9.86
N ALA A 203 3.73 7.83 9.93
CA ALA A 203 3.09 6.87 9.04
C ALA A 203 3.09 7.41 7.62
N ALA A 204 3.66 6.64 6.70
CA ALA A 204 3.81 7.01 5.30
C ALA A 204 3.64 5.81 4.38
N ARG A 205 3.15 6.07 3.17
CA ARG A 205 2.96 5.05 2.13
C ARG A 205 3.29 5.58 0.75
N GLN A 206 3.66 4.66 -0.15
CA GLN A 206 3.83 4.97 -1.56
C GLN A 206 2.47 4.98 -2.25
N VAL A 207 2.25 6.00 -3.08
CA VAL A 207 1.09 6.14 -3.96
C VAL A 207 1.57 5.98 -5.40
N TYR A 208 0.75 5.35 -6.23
CA TYR A 208 1.15 4.98 -7.57
C TYR A 208 0.02 5.16 -8.57
N THR A 209 0.33 5.83 -9.68
CA THR A 209 -0.45 5.73 -10.91
C THR A 209 0.29 4.82 -11.87
N PRO A 210 -0.27 3.65 -12.23
CA PRO A 210 0.44 2.67 -13.06
C PRO A 210 0.73 3.19 -14.46
N ARG A 211 -0.17 4.00 -15.01
CA ARG A 211 -0.02 4.70 -16.28
C ARG A 211 -0.83 5.99 -16.27
N TRP A 212 -0.21 7.06 -16.75
CA TRP A 212 -0.92 8.29 -17.05
C TRP A 212 -1.86 8.12 -18.23
N ALA A 213 -3.00 8.82 -18.20
CA ALA A 213 -3.91 8.88 -19.33
C ALA A 213 -3.49 9.88 -20.42
N HIS A 214 -2.59 10.82 -20.09
CA HIS A 214 -2.26 11.97 -20.93
C HIS A 214 -0.83 11.93 -21.51
N CYS A 215 0.04 11.05 -21.01
CA CYS A 215 1.41 10.89 -21.50
C CYS A 215 1.94 9.48 -21.24
N ASP A 216 2.94 9.08 -22.03
CA ASP A 216 3.58 7.76 -21.98
C ASP A 216 4.51 7.63 -20.76
N ASP A 217 3.95 7.56 -19.56
CA ASP A 217 4.69 7.42 -18.31
C ASP A 217 3.79 6.90 -17.18
N ASN A 218 4.40 6.69 -16.04
CA ASN A 218 3.78 6.43 -14.74
C ASN A 218 4.35 7.39 -13.70
N HIS A 219 3.84 7.35 -12.48
CA HIS A 219 4.43 8.10 -11.39
C HIS A 219 4.16 7.45 -10.04
N ALA A 220 5.10 7.66 -9.11
CA ALA A 220 4.99 7.28 -7.71
C ALA A 220 5.37 8.46 -6.83
N TRP A 221 4.61 8.67 -5.76
CA TRP A 221 4.82 9.71 -4.76
C TRP A 221 4.49 9.21 -3.37
N VAL A 222 4.34 10.09 -2.40
CA VAL A 222 4.17 9.74 -1.01
C VAL A 222 2.89 10.32 -0.44
N GLU A 223 2.21 9.55 0.39
CA GLU A 223 1.23 10.04 1.35
C GLU A 223 1.71 9.83 2.77
N VAL A 224 1.42 10.80 3.63
CA VAL A 224 1.69 10.81 5.07
C VAL A 224 0.40 10.96 5.85
N PHE A 225 0.30 10.30 7.00
CA PHE A 225 -0.89 10.34 7.85
C PHE A 225 -0.70 11.37 8.96
N VAL A 226 -1.53 12.40 8.98
CA VAL A 226 -1.50 13.48 9.95
C VAL A 226 -2.93 13.94 10.30
N ASP A 227 -3.19 14.20 11.56
CA ASP A 227 -4.49 14.64 12.08
C ASP A 227 -5.70 13.75 11.69
N GLY A 228 -5.43 12.45 11.48
CA GLY A 228 -6.45 11.46 11.14
C GLY A 228 -6.72 11.29 9.64
N GLU A 229 -5.98 11.99 8.78
CA GLU A 229 -6.15 11.99 7.33
C GLU A 229 -4.84 11.76 6.57
N TRP A 230 -4.95 11.32 5.31
CA TRP A 230 -3.81 11.21 4.40
C TRP A 230 -3.61 12.51 3.63
N HIS A 231 -2.36 12.95 3.55
CA HIS A 231 -1.92 14.12 2.77
C HIS A 231 -0.78 13.71 1.85
N PHE A 232 -0.70 14.29 0.65
CA PHE A 232 0.33 13.90 -0.31
C PHE A 232 1.47 14.91 -0.44
N LEU A 233 2.60 14.42 -0.91
CA LEU A 233 3.77 15.22 -1.28
C LEU A 233 4.61 14.50 -2.34
N GLY A 234 5.36 15.25 -3.14
CA GLY A 234 6.37 14.70 -4.04
C GLY A 234 7.58 14.21 -3.25
N ALA A 235 8.02 12.98 -3.51
CA ALA A 235 9.19 12.43 -2.82
C ALA A 235 10.49 13.13 -3.26
N CYS A 236 11.27 13.60 -2.32
CA CYS A 236 12.49 14.38 -2.57
C CYS A 236 12.24 15.67 -3.38
N GLU A 237 11.01 16.14 -3.41
CA GLU A 237 10.55 17.34 -4.13
C GLU A 237 9.82 18.25 -3.13
N PRO A 238 10.56 18.98 -2.26
CA PRO A 238 9.96 19.73 -1.17
C PRO A 238 9.12 20.91 -1.68
N GLU A 239 7.97 21.08 -1.06
CA GLU A 239 7.06 22.21 -1.23
C GLU A 239 6.83 22.89 0.12
N GLU A 240 6.26 24.09 0.13
CA GLU A 240 5.98 24.83 1.37
C GLU A 240 4.78 24.27 2.15
N VAL A 241 3.90 23.51 1.47
CA VAL A 241 2.68 22.93 2.03
C VAL A 241 2.45 21.52 1.49
N LEU A 242 1.69 20.72 2.23
CA LEU A 242 1.21 19.42 1.74
C LEU A 242 0.11 19.59 0.67
N ASP A 243 -0.25 18.48 0.03
CA ASP A 243 -1.26 18.40 -1.02
C ASP A 243 -0.93 19.26 -2.25
N THR A 244 0.36 19.44 -2.49
CA THR A 244 0.92 20.20 -3.60
C THR A 244 2.10 19.47 -4.21
N GLY A 245 2.20 19.51 -5.53
CA GLY A 245 3.31 18.96 -6.30
C GLY A 245 3.12 19.27 -7.78
N TRP A 246 4.19 19.17 -8.59
CA TRP A 246 4.10 19.38 -10.05
C TRP A 246 3.08 18.45 -10.71
N PHE A 247 2.88 17.27 -10.12
CA PHE A 247 1.94 16.25 -10.62
C PHE A 247 0.48 16.45 -10.18
N SER A 248 0.15 17.49 -9.41
CA SER A 248 -1.22 17.75 -8.95
C SER A 248 -2.22 17.86 -10.12
N GLY A 249 -1.85 18.54 -11.20
CA GLY A 249 -2.64 18.62 -12.42
C GLY A 249 -2.79 17.27 -13.13
N PRO A 250 -1.72 16.53 -13.41
CA PRO A 250 -1.76 15.15 -13.91
C PRO A 250 -2.57 14.20 -13.02
N ALA A 251 -2.40 14.23 -11.71
CA ALA A 251 -3.13 13.38 -10.77
C ALA A 251 -4.65 13.64 -10.81
N ASN A 252 -5.05 14.89 -10.94
CA ASN A 252 -6.46 15.27 -11.08
C ASN A 252 -7.14 14.66 -12.32
N ARG A 253 -6.37 14.21 -13.30
CA ARG A 253 -6.83 13.61 -14.56
C ARG A 253 -6.47 12.13 -14.69
N ALA A 254 -5.88 11.54 -13.66
CA ALA A 254 -5.53 10.11 -13.69
C ALA A 254 -6.78 9.24 -13.72
N ILE A 255 -6.72 8.13 -14.45
CA ILE A 255 -7.79 7.13 -14.48
C ILE A 255 -7.76 6.28 -13.21
N LEU A 256 -6.56 5.89 -12.76
CA LEU A 256 -6.38 5.11 -11.55
C LEU A 256 -5.17 5.58 -10.76
N ILE A 257 -5.40 5.85 -9.49
CA ILE A 257 -4.37 6.04 -8.46
C ILE A 257 -4.65 5.05 -7.34
N HIS A 258 -3.64 4.30 -6.94
CA HIS A 258 -3.80 3.30 -5.89
C HIS A 258 -2.65 3.32 -4.89
N THR A 259 -2.94 2.77 -3.71
CA THR A 259 -1.96 2.44 -2.68
C THR A 259 -1.82 0.93 -2.56
N ARG A 260 -0.75 0.48 -1.94
CA ARG A 260 -0.43 -0.94 -1.74
C ARG A 260 -0.13 -1.24 -0.30
N ASN A 261 -0.74 -2.31 0.22
CA ASN A 261 -0.44 -2.87 1.53
C ASN A 261 -0.01 -4.31 1.39
N PHE A 262 0.74 -4.79 2.37
CA PHE A 262 1.08 -6.21 2.51
C PHE A 262 0.16 -6.94 3.49
N SER A 263 -0.83 -6.25 4.06
CA SER A 263 -1.84 -6.85 4.92
C SER A 263 -3.23 -6.30 4.61
N ASP A 264 -4.26 -7.07 4.97
CA ASP A 264 -5.65 -6.67 5.00
C ASP A 264 -6.11 -6.28 6.42
N TYR A 265 -5.18 -6.05 7.33
CA TYR A 265 -5.45 -5.49 8.65
C TYR A 265 -5.63 -3.98 8.53
N VAL A 266 -6.78 -3.58 8.06
CA VAL A 266 -7.17 -2.19 7.91
C VAL A 266 -8.47 -1.96 8.67
N LYS A 267 -8.54 -0.87 9.45
CA LYS A 267 -9.80 -0.39 9.98
C LYS A 267 -10.67 0.02 8.80
N GLU A 268 -12.00 0.01 8.96
CA GLU A 268 -12.91 0.48 7.93
C GLU A 268 -12.36 1.76 7.29
N SER A 269 -11.68 1.60 6.17
CA SER A 269 -11.22 2.70 5.36
C SER A 269 -12.31 2.97 4.32
N ASN A 270 -12.50 4.23 3.98
CA ASN A 270 -13.35 4.60 2.85
C ASN A 270 -12.68 4.24 1.50
N GLU A 271 -11.51 3.62 1.54
CA GLU A 271 -10.75 3.24 0.35
C GLU A 271 -11.31 1.95 -0.25
N GLU A 272 -11.57 1.99 -1.53
CA GLU A 272 -12.09 0.86 -2.29
C GLU A 272 -11.01 -0.21 -2.48
N TYR A 273 -11.30 -1.44 -2.09
CA TYR A 273 -10.42 -2.58 -2.34
C TYR A 273 -10.50 -3.03 -3.80
N LEU A 274 -9.37 -3.01 -4.51
CA LEU A 274 -9.27 -3.37 -5.92
C LEU A 274 -8.91 -4.85 -6.16
N GLY A 275 -8.33 -5.51 -5.18
CA GLY A 275 -7.89 -6.90 -5.33
C GLY A 275 -6.53 -7.17 -4.70
N LYS A 276 -6.07 -8.40 -4.88
CA LYS A 276 -4.82 -8.92 -4.32
C LYS A 276 -3.99 -9.60 -5.40
N GLU A 277 -2.70 -9.32 -5.40
CA GLU A 277 -1.71 -10.02 -6.22
C GLU A 277 -0.53 -10.48 -5.36
N GLY A 278 -0.36 -11.78 -5.21
CA GLY A 278 0.63 -12.33 -4.31
C GLY A 278 0.40 -11.89 -2.85
N ALA A 279 1.34 -11.17 -2.27
CA ALA A 279 1.24 -10.59 -0.93
C ALA A 279 0.68 -9.17 -0.92
N LEU A 280 0.49 -8.54 -2.08
CA LEU A 280 0.04 -7.16 -2.21
C LEU A 280 -1.47 -7.05 -2.27
N TYR A 281 -2.02 -6.13 -1.47
CA TYR A 281 -3.40 -5.68 -1.51
C TYR A 281 -3.41 -4.27 -2.10
N TYR A 282 -4.30 -4.03 -3.08
CA TYR A 282 -4.44 -2.75 -3.78
C TYR A 282 -5.69 -2.02 -3.30
N PHE A 283 -5.53 -0.74 -2.98
CA PHE A 283 -6.63 0.13 -2.56
C PHE A 283 -6.70 1.34 -3.47
N ASN A 284 -7.90 1.65 -3.93
CA ASN A 284 -8.17 2.75 -4.83
C ASN A 284 -8.23 4.08 -4.05
N HIS A 285 -7.47 5.03 -4.51
CA HIS A 285 -7.44 6.38 -3.92
C HIS A 285 -7.65 7.48 -4.98
N THR A 286 -8.20 7.13 -6.13
CA THR A 286 -8.35 8.05 -7.27
C THR A 286 -9.24 9.23 -6.95
N ASP A 287 -10.33 9.03 -6.19
CA ASP A 287 -11.30 10.04 -5.81
C ASP A 287 -10.73 11.14 -4.88
N PHE A 288 -9.63 10.84 -4.18
CA PHE A 288 -8.90 11.84 -3.40
C PHE A 288 -8.21 12.89 -4.28
N TYR A 289 -7.80 12.51 -5.50
CA TYR A 289 -7.00 13.34 -6.40
C TYR A 289 -7.80 14.06 -7.48
N GLY A 290 -8.93 13.52 -7.91
CA GLY A 290 -9.66 14.09 -9.05
C GLY A 290 -11.11 13.69 -9.14
N ARG A 291 -11.74 14.12 -10.23
CA ARG A 291 -13.13 13.74 -10.53
C ARG A 291 -13.20 12.29 -10.99
N THR A 292 -14.13 11.56 -10.42
CA THR A 292 -14.32 10.12 -10.67
C THR A 292 -15.78 9.79 -10.99
N LYS A 293 -15.98 8.59 -11.53
CA LYS A 293 -17.27 7.91 -11.61
C LYS A 293 -17.14 6.49 -11.07
N LEU A 294 -18.19 5.98 -10.44
CA LEU A 294 -18.34 4.55 -10.18
C LEU A 294 -18.69 3.87 -11.50
N VAL A 295 -17.79 3.02 -11.99
CA VAL A 295 -17.94 2.27 -13.23
C VAL A 295 -18.37 0.86 -12.91
N LYS A 296 -19.40 0.40 -13.62
CA LYS A 296 -19.98 -0.94 -13.50
C LYS A 296 -19.71 -1.74 -14.77
N ILE A 297 -19.11 -2.91 -14.64
CA ILE A 297 -18.83 -3.82 -15.75
C ILE A 297 -19.54 -5.14 -15.49
N LEU A 298 -20.40 -5.55 -16.42
CA LEU A 298 -21.14 -6.79 -16.38
C LEU A 298 -20.62 -7.73 -17.49
N VAL A 299 -20.29 -8.95 -17.13
CA VAL A 299 -19.81 -9.97 -18.07
C VAL A 299 -20.76 -11.15 -18.10
N LYS A 300 -21.18 -11.54 -19.29
CA LYS A 300 -22.08 -12.67 -19.57
C LYS A 300 -21.48 -13.63 -20.60
N ASP A 301 -22.00 -14.83 -20.66
CA ASP A 301 -21.79 -15.73 -21.79
C ASP A 301 -22.79 -15.45 -22.91
N GLU A 302 -22.64 -16.15 -24.04
CA GLU A 302 -23.53 -16.03 -25.22
C GLU A 302 -24.99 -16.40 -24.96
N ASN A 303 -25.28 -17.12 -23.87
CA ASN A 303 -26.62 -17.47 -23.44
C ASN A 303 -27.22 -16.46 -22.46
N GLY A 304 -26.50 -15.37 -22.17
CA GLY A 304 -26.90 -14.35 -21.23
C GLY A 304 -26.70 -14.71 -19.76
N LYS A 305 -26.00 -15.82 -19.47
CA LYS A 305 -25.67 -16.22 -18.10
C LYS A 305 -24.49 -15.42 -17.55
N PRO A 306 -24.56 -14.93 -16.29
CA PRO A 306 -23.44 -14.26 -15.66
C PRO A 306 -22.13 -15.07 -15.70
N ALA A 307 -21.04 -14.44 -16.07
CA ALA A 307 -19.73 -15.06 -16.13
C ALA A 307 -18.98 -14.86 -14.78
N ALA A 308 -19.51 -15.47 -13.71
CA ALA A 308 -18.88 -15.44 -12.40
C ALA A 308 -17.46 -15.98 -12.44
N GLY A 309 -16.54 -15.28 -11.77
CA GLY A 309 -15.12 -15.64 -11.74
C GLY A 309 -14.32 -15.21 -12.97
N ALA A 310 -14.92 -14.55 -13.97
CA ALA A 310 -14.19 -13.99 -15.10
C ALA A 310 -13.19 -12.92 -14.62
N HIS A 311 -12.00 -12.92 -15.20
CA HIS A 311 -11.01 -11.86 -14.99
C HIS A 311 -11.36 -10.66 -15.84
N ILE A 312 -11.46 -9.50 -15.23
CA ILE A 312 -11.79 -8.23 -15.88
C ILE A 312 -10.60 -7.28 -15.73
N ALA A 313 -9.93 -6.96 -16.82
CA ALA A 313 -8.84 -6.00 -16.86
C ALA A 313 -9.36 -4.64 -17.33
N VAL A 314 -9.07 -3.60 -16.56
CA VAL A 314 -9.20 -2.21 -16.97
C VAL A 314 -7.84 -1.77 -17.48
N GLU A 315 -7.79 -1.40 -18.75
CA GLU A 315 -6.54 -1.11 -19.45
C GLU A 315 -6.49 0.34 -19.93
N ILE A 316 -5.30 0.93 -19.79
CA ILE A 316 -5.01 2.30 -20.24
C ILE A 316 -4.04 2.22 -21.41
N LEU A 317 -4.33 2.92 -22.52
CA LEU A 317 -3.40 3.06 -23.63
C LEU A 317 -2.24 3.95 -23.22
N ASN A 318 -1.03 3.38 -23.19
CA ASN A 318 0.19 4.07 -22.78
C ASN A 318 1.39 3.32 -23.36
N MET A 319 2.43 4.03 -23.79
CA MET A 319 3.61 3.43 -24.46
C MET A 319 3.25 2.53 -25.65
N ALA A 320 2.25 2.95 -26.44
CA ALA A 320 1.71 2.23 -27.59
C ALA A 320 1.16 0.82 -27.29
N GLU A 321 0.78 0.55 -26.03
CA GLU A 321 0.15 -0.68 -25.59
C GLU A 321 -1.04 -0.41 -24.64
N PHE A 322 -1.95 -1.37 -24.56
CA PHE A 322 -3.00 -1.35 -23.53
C PHE A 322 -2.48 -2.02 -22.27
N PHE A 323 -2.13 -1.20 -21.29
CA PHE A 323 -1.58 -1.65 -20.01
C PHE A 323 -2.71 -1.95 -19.02
N PRO A 324 -2.75 -3.15 -18.40
CA PRO A 324 -3.75 -3.50 -17.40
C PRO A 324 -3.46 -2.77 -16.08
N ALA A 325 -4.16 -1.68 -15.86
CA ALA A 325 -4.02 -0.86 -14.66
C ALA A 325 -4.66 -1.51 -13.42
N ALA A 326 -5.74 -2.26 -13.61
CA ALA A 326 -6.38 -3.06 -12.57
C ALA A 326 -6.94 -4.35 -13.18
N VAL A 327 -6.86 -5.44 -12.42
CA VAL A 327 -7.49 -6.73 -12.77
C VAL A 327 -8.34 -7.17 -11.60
N MET A 328 -9.63 -7.36 -11.85
CA MET A 328 -10.61 -7.79 -10.86
C MET A 328 -11.27 -9.10 -11.26
N ILE A 329 -11.90 -9.76 -10.30
CA ILE A 329 -12.63 -11.00 -10.52
C ILE A 329 -14.13 -10.70 -10.42
N ALA A 330 -14.87 -11.07 -11.45
CA ALA A 330 -16.33 -10.92 -11.48
C ALA A 330 -16.98 -11.72 -10.32
N ASP A 331 -17.94 -11.11 -9.67
CA ASP A 331 -18.73 -11.73 -8.62
C ASP A 331 -19.70 -12.81 -9.14
N ALA A 332 -20.61 -13.30 -8.27
CA ALA A 332 -21.59 -14.31 -8.64
C ALA A 332 -22.58 -13.85 -9.73
N ASP A 333 -22.79 -12.56 -9.85
CA ASP A 333 -23.67 -11.92 -10.85
C ASP A 333 -22.91 -11.54 -12.12
N GLY A 334 -21.62 -11.88 -12.21
CA GLY A 334 -20.75 -11.55 -13.35
C GLY A 334 -20.30 -10.08 -13.37
N GLU A 335 -20.34 -9.40 -12.23
CA GLU A 335 -20.17 -7.96 -12.13
C GLU A 335 -18.91 -7.58 -11.36
N VAL A 336 -18.30 -6.47 -11.77
CA VAL A 336 -17.35 -5.70 -10.96
C VAL A 336 -17.76 -4.24 -10.96
N GLN A 337 -17.45 -3.55 -9.87
CA GLN A 337 -17.59 -2.10 -9.75
C GLN A 337 -16.27 -1.52 -9.26
N MET A 338 -15.88 -0.38 -9.82
CA MET A 338 -14.73 0.37 -9.36
C MET A 338 -14.86 1.85 -9.65
N THR A 339 -14.26 2.67 -8.80
CA THR A 339 -14.19 4.12 -8.97
C THR A 339 -13.01 4.46 -9.88
N LEU A 340 -13.25 5.15 -10.99
CA LEU A 340 -12.22 5.52 -11.96
C LEU A 340 -12.30 7.01 -12.30
N GLY A 341 -11.16 7.60 -12.63
CA GLY A 341 -11.06 8.94 -13.19
C GLY A 341 -11.66 9.00 -14.60
N LEU A 342 -12.00 10.22 -15.02
CA LEU A 342 -12.62 10.46 -16.32
C LEU A 342 -11.58 10.30 -17.45
N GLY A 343 -11.80 9.34 -18.36
CA GLY A 343 -10.91 9.09 -19.48
C GLY A 343 -11.33 7.89 -20.32
N ASP A 344 -10.54 7.58 -21.32
CA ASP A 344 -10.78 6.45 -22.22
C ASP A 344 -10.04 5.21 -21.70
N ILE A 345 -10.74 4.08 -21.62
CA ILE A 345 -10.19 2.79 -21.23
C ILE A 345 -10.58 1.71 -22.23
N ARG A 346 -9.78 0.63 -22.28
CA ARG A 346 -10.24 -0.64 -22.81
C ARG A 346 -10.55 -1.57 -21.63
N VAL A 347 -11.70 -2.21 -21.68
CA VAL A 347 -12.08 -3.27 -20.76
C VAL A 347 -11.96 -4.60 -21.48
N ARG A 348 -11.24 -5.54 -20.88
CA ARG A 348 -11.08 -6.89 -21.39
C ARG A 348 -11.52 -7.91 -20.33
N ALA A 349 -12.36 -8.84 -20.73
CA ALA A 349 -12.82 -9.94 -19.88
C ALA A 349 -12.32 -11.29 -20.41
N PHE A 350 -11.99 -12.22 -19.50
CA PHE A 350 -11.47 -13.54 -19.82
C PHE A 350 -11.83 -14.56 -18.73
N ASP A 351 -12.32 -15.75 -19.11
CA ASP A 351 -12.70 -16.83 -18.20
C ASP A 351 -11.84 -18.11 -18.31
N GLY A 352 -10.70 -18.00 -18.99
CA GLY A 352 -9.79 -19.12 -19.25
C GLY A 352 -9.91 -19.68 -20.67
N ILE A 353 -11.05 -19.50 -21.36
CA ILE A 353 -11.32 -19.99 -22.70
C ILE A 353 -11.86 -18.88 -23.58
N ARG A 354 -12.86 -18.16 -23.11
CA ARG A 354 -13.60 -17.14 -23.87
C ARG A 354 -13.11 -15.73 -23.50
N ARG A 355 -13.27 -14.79 -24.42
CA ARG A 355 -12.86 -13.39 -24.23
C ARG A 355 -13.92 -12.43 -24.74
N ALA A 356 -13.83 -11.22 -24.24
CA ALA A 356 -14.52 -10.06 -24.77
C ALA A 356 -13.70 -8.81 -24.48
N GLU A 357 -13.79 -7.80 -25.33
CA GLU A 357 -13.20 -6.49 -25.09
C GLU A 357 -14.05 -5.38 -25.70
N ALA A 358 -14.00 -4.22 -25.09
CA ALA A 358 -14.61 -3.00 -25.61
C ALA A 358 -13.87 -1.76 -25.11
N MET A 359 -13.93 -0.69 -25.91
CA MET A 359 -13.54 0.64 -25.48
C MET A 359 -14.68 1.29 -24.71
N MET A 360 -14.34 2.09 -23.70
CA MET A 360 -15.28 2.83 -22.89
C MET A 360 -14.73 4.24 -22.60
N ARG A 361 -15.58 5.25 -22.75
CA ARG A 361 -15.29 6.62 -22.35
C ARG A 361 -16.02 6.95 -21.06
N ILE A 362 -15.29 6.97 -19.94
CA ILE A 362 -15.86 7.12 -18.60
C ILE A 362 -16.56 8.48 -18.41
N GLU A 363 -16.16 9.53 -19.14
CA GLU A 363 -16.83 10.81 -19.09
C GLU A 363 -18.29 10.74 -19.58
N GLU A 364 -18.57 9.90 -20.57
CA GLU A 364 -19.88 9.74 -21.20
C GLU A 364 -20.66 8.55 -20.63
N GLU A 365 -19.98 7.48 -20.22
CA GLU A 365 -20.57 6.20 -19.81
C GLU A 365 -20.10 5.83 -18.41
N ASP A 366 -20.94 5.12 -17.66
CA ASP A 366 -20.64 4.58 -16.32
C ASP A 366 -20.90 3.07 -16.20
N SER A 367 -21.35 2.44 -17.28
CA SER A 367 -21.62 1.00 -17.31
C SER A 367 -21.27 0.40 -18.67
N LEU A 368 -20.78 -0.86 -18.63
CA LEU A 368 -20.42 -1.63 -19.80
C LEU A 368 -20.86 -3.08 -19.65
N GLU A 369 -21.47 -3.65 -20.68
CA GLU A 369 -21.79 -5.08 -20.77
C GLU A 369 -20.88 -5.75 -21.81
N LEU A 370 -20.23 -6.84 -21.42
CA LEU A 370 -19.40 -7.69 -22.29
C LEU A 370 -19.98 -9.09 -22.40
N VAL A 371 -19.97 -9.65 -23.62
CA VAL A 371 -20.39 -11.02 -23.88
C VAL A 371 -19.18 -11.85 -24.32
N LEU A 372 -18.79 -12.82 -23.46
CA LEU A 372 -17.66 -13.71 -23.72
C LEU A 372 -17.93 -14.63 -24.90
N ARG A 373 -16.96 -14.74 -25.80
CA ARG A 373 -17.00 -15.63 -26.99
C ARG A 373 -15.71 -16.41 -27.10
N GLU A 374 -15.79 -17.63 -27.65
CA GLU A 374 -14.60 -18.37 -28.04
C GLU A 374 -13.95 -17.66 -29.25
N GLU A 375 -12.63 -17.57 -29.25
CA GLU A 375 -11.91 -17.16 -30.45
C GLU A 375 -12.02 -18.26 -31.53
N ALA A 376 -12.39 -17.86 -32.73
CA ALA A 376 -12.53 -18.76 -33.89
C ALA A 376 -11.18 -19.29 -34.39
#